data_231ac275272a958832dd3e9bf2f7656e
#
_entry.id   231ac275272a958832dd3e9bf2f7656e
#
_cell.length_a   1.000
_cell.length_b   1.000
_cell.length_c   1.000
_cell.angle_alpha   90.00
_cell.angle_beta   90.00
_cell.angle_gamma   90.00
#
_symmetry.space_group_name_H-M   'P 1'
#
loop_
_entity.id
_entity.type
_entity.pdbx_description
1 polymer ?
#
loop_
_entity_poly.entity_id
_entity_poly.type
_entity_poly.pdbx_seq_one_letter_code
_entity_poly.pdbx_strand_id
1 'polypeptide(L)'
;MKLQLWNANLKIRLIGEGLFNLLYWMYFPFIAVYFSEALGNHMAGMLMTIPPLIGILGSMVGGDLTDRLGRRPVMLLGSSLKMVMFALFAMSSSHWVNYFAFIGIGLGGALYGPASDAMVADLVPDKDRKQVFATFITANNIGAVLGAALGAFFFFHYRSELLWTCTIVMLLYSIIIFLKIHETMPNTTKKVVQLNAISTSIKEQWKGYGIIFRDKIFVLYILAGVFSIITIMQLDLYLAIYVTDYVPSQPLFTWNDWSFMLTSTEVLGWMLGLNGLLFVLFVLPVTKWLKHWRDRDVFILSSILAGVGMFAVGLTTNIWLMFVLTIVFTFGEIVRAPVINNFVSDYAPEHARGQYMGASRLQFTIGRFLAPLTVFLSAWVAPMGVFSVILVCALISLALYIQLFKIYVQ
;
A
#
# COMPACT_ATOMS: atom_id res chain seq x y z
N MET A 1 15.64 -9.05 19.39
CA MET A 1 14.93 -9.88 20.41
C MET A 1 14.40 -11.15 19.75
N LYS A 2 14.75 -12.36 20.28
CA LYS A 2 14.26 -13.62 19.68
C LYS A 2 12.75 -13.74 19.83
N LEU A 3 12.03 -14.25 18.81
CA LEU A 3 10.56 -14.41 18.77
C LEU A 3 10.01 -15.18 19.99
N GLN A 4 10.80 -16.12 20.52
CA GLN A 4 10.43 -16.91 21.71
C GLN A 4 10.26 -16.05 22.98
N LEU A 5 10.98 -14.91 23.06
CA LEU A 5 10.95 -13.99 24.20
C LEU A 5 9.86 -12.91 24.08
N TRP A 6 9.08 -12.93 22.99
CA TRP A 6 7.99 -11.98 22.81
C TRP A 6 6.84 -12.29 23.77
N ASN A 7 6.27 -11.24 24.33
CA ASN A 7 5.03 -11.38 25.13
C ASN A 7 3.81 -11.72 24.23
N ALA A 8 2.71 -12.10 24.85
CA ALA A 8 1.49 -12.49 24.14
C ALA A 8 0.98 -11.38 23.21
N ASN A 9 1.01 -10.11 23.64
CA ASN A 9 0.55 -8.97 22.86
C ASN A 9 1.32 -8.86 21.54
N LEU A 10 2.66 -8.97 21.56
CA LEU A 10 3.50 -8.88 20.37
C LEU A 10 3.30 -10.06 19.40
N LYS A 11 3.10 -11.28 19.94
CA LYS A 11 2.84 -12.47 19.12
C LYS A 11 1.48 -12.37 18.42
N ILE A 12 0.45 -11.96 19.15
CA ILE A 12 -0.91 -11.76 18.60
C ILE A 12 -0.87 -10.66 17.54
N ARG A 13 -0.14 -9.57 17.79
CA ARG A 13 0.01 -8.49 16.81
C ARG A 13 0.74 -8.95 15.54
N LEU A 14 1.78 -9.78 15.66
CA LEU A 14 2.50 -10.32 14.48
C LEU A 14 1.55 -11.12 13.58
N ILE A 15 0.73 -11.98 14.19
CA ILE A 15 -0.30 -12.74 13.46
C ILE A 15 -1.30 -11.78 12.82
N GLY A 16 -1.77 -10.79 13.57
CA GLY A 16 -2.68 -9.76 13.07
C GLY A 16 -2.13 -9.00 11.89
N GLU A 17 -0.87 -8.62 11.92
CA GLU A 17 -0.19 -7.89 10.85
C GLU A 17 -0.21 -8.70 9.54
N GLY A 18 0.18 -9.98 9.61
CA GLY A 18 0.12 -10.88 8.47
C GLY A 18 -1.31 -11.11 7.95
N LEU A 19 -2.27 -11.31 8.86
CA LEU A 19 -3.68 -11.49 8.51
C LEU A 19 -4.29 -10.23 7.87
N PHE A 20 -4.07 -9.06 8.44
CA PHE A 20 -4.59 -7.80 7.87
C PHE A 20 -4.10 -7.59 6.44
N ASN A 21 -2.84 -7.89 6.21
CA ASN A 21 -2.25 -7.71 4.89
C ASN A 21 -2.72 -8.80 3.91
N LEU A 22 -2.83 -10.05 4.36
CA LEU A 22 -3.42 -11.14 3.58
C LEU A 22 -4.84 -10.78 3.15
N LEU A 23 -5.71 -10.41 4.08
CA LEU A 23 -7.09 -10.04 3.78
C LEU A 23 -7.17 -8.83 2.86
N TYR A 24 -6.29 -7.82 3.04
CA TYR A 24 -6.21 -6.65 2.18
C TYR A 24 -5.91 -7.04 0.73
N TRP A 25 -4.90 -7.87 0.49
CA TRP A 25 -4.48 -8.27 -0.85
C TRP A 25 -5.42 -9.29 -1.51
N MET A 26 -6.31 -9.94 -0.74
CA MET A 26 -7.36 -10.80 -1.31
C MET A 26 -8.42 -10.03 -2.10
N TYR A 27 -8.66 -8.76 -1.81
CA TYR A 27 -9.70 -7.99 -2.50
C TYR A 27 -9.18 -6.71 -3.16
N PHE A 28 -8.18 -6.03 -2.59
CA PHE A 28 -7.78 -4.69 -3.02
C PHE A 28 -7.34 -4.60 -4.48
N PRO A 29 -6.51 -5.51 -5.04
CA PRO A 29 -6.09 -5.43 -6.44
C PRO A 29 -7.23 -5.58 -7.44
N PHE A 30 -8.33 -6.21 -7.03
CA PHE A 30 -9.48 -6.51 -7.87
C PHE A 30 -10.61 -5.49 -7.72
N ILE A 31 -10.50 -4.59 -6.75
CA ILE A 31 -11.54 -3.60 -6.44
C ILE A 31 -11.72 -2.58 -7.58
N ALA A 32 -10.63 -2.19 -8.24
CA ALA A 32 -10.68 -1.27 -9.37
C ALA A 32 -11.46 -1.88 -10.54
N VAL A 33 -11.20 -3.15 -10.86
CA VAL A 33 -11.92 -3.92 -11.87
C VAL A 33 -13.41 -4.03 -11.48
N TYR A 34 -13.69 -4.46 -10.24
CA TYR A 34 -15.04 -4.63 -9.76
C TYR A 34 -15.89 -3.35 -9.86
N PHE A 35 -15.36 -2.20 -9.45
CA PHE A 35 -16.11 -0.94 -9.56
C PHE A 35 -16.14 -0.40 -10.99
N SER A 36 -15.13 -0.69 -11.80
CA SER A 36 -15.11 -0.33 -13.22
C SER A 36 -16.22 -1.06 -14.00
N GLU A 37 -16.37 -2.36 -13.79
CA GLU A 37 -17.45 -3.16 -14.38
C GLU A 37 -18.84 -2.72 -13.88
N ALA A 38 -18.95 -2.42 -12.58
CA ALA A 38 -20.23 -2.10 -11.95
C ALA A 38 -20.73 -0.68 -12.21
N LEU A 39 -19.84 0.33 -12.27
CA LEU A 39 -20.17 1.76 -12.30
C LEU A 39 -19.56 2.49 -13.50
N GLY A 40 -18.77 1.80 -14.32
CA GLY A 40 -17.98 2.38 -15.41
C GLY A 40 -16.67 3.03 -14.93
N ASN A 41 -15.69 3.11 -15.83
CA ASN A 41 -14.33 3.58 -15.55
C ASN A 41 -14.29 5.01 -14.96
N HIS A 42 -15.13 5.89 -15.48
CA HIS A 42 -15.25 7.27 -15.01
C HIS A 42 -15.59 7.34 -13.51
N MET A 43 -16.67 6.68 -13.11
CA MET A 43 -17.14 6.72 -11.73
C MET A 43 -16.18 5.95 -10.81
N ALA A 44 -15.70 4.78 -11.22
CA ALA A 44 -14.75 4.00 -10.48
C ALA A 44 -13.45 4.77 -10.19
N GLY A 45 -12.88 5.44 -11.21
CA GLY A 45 -11.67 6.24 -11.04
C GLY A 45 -11.86 7.39 -10.05
N MET A 46 -12.99 8.13 -10.12
CA MET A 46 -13.31 9.21 -9.16
C MET A 46 -13.46 8.66 -7.74
N LEU A 47 -14.24 7.59 -7.58
CA LEU A 47 -14.51 7.00 -6.27
C LEU A 47 -13.25 6.45 -5.60
N MET A 48 -12.33 5.88 -6.37
CA MET A 48 -11.08 5.34 -5.85
C MET A 48 -10.07 6.40 -5.39
N THR A 49 -10.29 7.68 -5.66
CA THR A 49 -9.49 8.77 -5.07
C THR A 49 -9.83 9.05 -3.60
N ILE A 50 -11.06 8.70 -3.17
CA ILE A 50 -11.55 9.04 -1.82
C ILE A 50 -10.92 8.19 -0.71
N PRO A 51 -10.76 6.84 -0.83
CA PRO A 51 -10.26 5.99 0.24
C PRO A 51 -8.91 6.40 0.83
N PRO A 52 -7.89 6.85 0.04
CA PRO A 52 -6.64 7.35 0.61
C PRO A 52 -6.83 8.55 1.53
N LEU A 53 -7.74 9.48 1.21
CA LEU A 53 -8.04 10.65 2.06
C LEU A 53 -8.71 10.22 3.37
N ILE A 54 -9.68 9.32 3.28
CA ILE A 54 -10.34 8.73 4.46
C ILE A 54 -9.32 8.01 5.33
N GLY A 55 -8.36 7.30 4.72
CA GLY A 55 -7.28 6.62 5.43
C GLY A 55 -6.40 7.59 6.24
N ILE A 56 -6.07 8.76 5.70
CA ILE A 56 -5.30 9.79 6.42
C ILE A 56 -6.09 10.33 7.61
N LEU A 57 -7.33 10.77 7.35
CA LEU A 57 -8.19 11.31 8.40
C LEU A 57 -8.44 10.25 9.48
N GLY A 58 -8.69 9.01 9.06
CA GLY A 58 -8.87 7.88 9.97
C GLY A 58 -7.65 7.59 10.83
N SER A 59 -6.43 7.68 10.28
CA SER A 59 -5.21 7.46 11.05
C SER A 59 -4.92 8.61 12.04
N MET A 60 -5.25 9.85 11.68
CA MET A 60 -5.15 10.99 12.61
C MET A 60 -6.11 10.83 13.79
N VAL A 61 -7.38 10.51 13.50
CA VAL A 61 -8.40 10.22 14.53
C VAL A 61 -7.99 9.00 15.36
N GLY A 62 -7.50 7.94 14.70
CA GLY A 62 -7.00 6.73 15.37
C GLY A 62 -5.86 7.00 16.32
N GLY A 63 -4.92 7.87 15.96
CA GLY A 63 -3.83 8.32 16.84
C GLY A 63 -4.36 9.04 18.08
N ASP A 64 -5.24 10.04 17.91
CA ASP A 64 -5.84 10.77 19.02
C ASP A 64 -6.66 9.85 19.94
N LEU A 65 -7.51 8.98 19.37
CA LEU A 65 -8.26 8.00 20.15
C LEU A 65 -7.34 7.05 20.92
N THR A 66 -6.22 6.64 20.32
CA THR A 66 -5.22 5.77 20.96
C THR A 66 -4.63 6.41 22.22
N ASP A 67 -4.38 7.72 22.16
CA ASP A 67 -3.82 8.45 23.32
C ASP A 67 -4.88 8.75 24.40
N ARG A 68 -6.16 8.80 24.05
CA ARG A 68 -7.26 9.05 25.01
C ARG A 68 -7.85 7.78 25.59
N LEU A 69 -8.17 6.81 24.73
CA LEU A 69 -8.90 5.60 25.13
C LEU A 69 -7.96 4.45 25.48
N GLY A 70 -6.73 4.49 25.00
CA GLY A 70 -5.76 3.40 25.12
C GLY A 70 -5.61 2.59 23.83
N ARG A 71 -4.59 1.73 23.81
CA ARG A 71 -4.19 0.97 22.62
C ARG A 71 -5.20 -0.14 22.31
N ARG A 72 -5.57 -0.93 23.33
CA ARG A 72 -6.48 -2.07 23.18
C ARG A 72 -7.89 -1.69 22.72
N PRO A 73 -8.58 -0.68 23.30
CA PRO A 73 -9.93 -0.29 22.85
C PRO A 73 -9.95 0.17 21.39
N VAL A 74 -8.94 0.93 20.95
CA VAL A 74 -8.87 1.43 19.56
C VAL A 74 -8.55 0.31 18.58
N MET A 75 -7.69 -0.65 18.94
CA MET A 75 -7.46 -1.87 18.14
C MET A 75 -8.76 -2.69 18.01
N LEU A 76 -9.54 -2.84 19.08
CA LEU A 76 -10.85 -3.51 19.04
C LEU A 76 -11.83 -2.76 18.13
N LEU A 77 -11.92 -1.45 18.26
CA LEU A 77 -12.80 -0.63 17.43
C LEU A 77 -12.45 -0.76 15.95
N GLY A 78 -11.17 -0.65 15.59
CA GLY A 78 -10.71 -0.78 14.20
C GLY A 78 -10.93 -2.19 13.62
N SER A 79 -10.63 -3.24 14.38
CA SER A 79 -10.83 -4.64 13.93
C SER A 79 -12.31 -5.00 13.83
N SER A 80 -13.16 -4.55 14.77
CA SER A 80 -14.60 -4.78 14.74
C SER A 80 -15.29 -4.02 13.61
N LEU A 81 -14.83 -2.79 13.32
CA LEU A 81 -15.31 -2.03 12.15
C LEU A 81 -14.98 -2.78 10.86
N LYS A 82 -13.76 -3.28 10.69
CA LYS A 82 -13.40 -4.11 9.52
C LYS A 82 -14.31 -5.33 9.40
N MET A 83 -14.53 -6.06 10.49
CA MET A 83 -15.41 -7.23 10.53
C MET A 83 -16.81 -6.89 10.01
N VAL A 84 -17.44 -5.84 10.57
CA VAL A 84 -18.80 -5.41 10.17
C VAL A 84 -18.82 -4.99 8.70
N MET A 85 -17.81 -4.27 8.23
CA MET A 85 -17.75 -3.82 6.86
C MET A 85 -17.49 -4.96 5.86
N PHE A 86 -16.69 -5.98 6.21
CA PHE A 86 -16.55 -7.19 5.41
C PHE A 86 -17.88 -7.96 5.32
N ALA A 87 -18.62 -8.09 6.43
CA ALA A 87 -19.94 -8.70 6.44
C ALA A 87 -20.91 -7.92 5.54
N LEU A 88 -20.93 -6.60 5.66
CA LEU A 88 -21.76 -5.73 4.82
C LEU A 88 -21.44 -5.90 3.33
N PHE A 89 -20.16 -5.97 2.98
CA PHE A 89 -19.71 -6.19 1.61
C PHE A 89 -20.10 -7.59 1.08
N ALA A 90 -20.04 -8.61 1.94
CA ALA A 90 -20.42 -9.98 1.59
C ALA A 90 -21.93 -10.14 1.35
N MET A 91 -22.76 -9.43 2.13
CA MET A 91 -24.22 -9.54 2.08
C MET A 91 -24.87 -8.70 1.01
N SER A 92 -24.24 -7.57 0.63
CA SER A 92 -24.87 -6.59 -0.24
C SER A 92 -24.71 -6.91 -1.73
N SER A 93 -25.79 -6.76 -2.49
CA SER A 93 -25.80 -6.73 -3.96
C SER A 93 -25.69 -5.29 -4.51
N SER A 94 -25.83 -4.26 -3.68
CA SER A 94 -25.73 -2.86 -4.09
C SER A 94 -24.27 -2.41 -4.21
N HIS A 95 -23.86 -1.95 -5.39
CA HIS A 95 -22.50 -1.44 -5.63
C HIS A 95 -22.15 -0.24 -4.74
N TRP A 96 -23.13 0.60 -4.40
CA TRP A 96 -22.92 1.73 -3.49
C TRP A 96 -22.67 1.29 -2.05
N VAL A 97 -23.45 0.32 -1.56
CA VAL A 97 -23.22 -0.26 -0.23
C VAL A 97 -21.85 -0.95 -0.18
N ASN A 98 -21.47 -1.65 -1.24
CA ASN A 98 -20.16 -2.27 -1.38
C ASN A 98 -19.04 -1.23 -1.37
N TYR A 99 -19.25 -0.07 -1.98
CA TYR A 99 -18.28 1.03 -1.95
C TYR A 99 -18.12 1.62 -0.53
N PHE A 100 -19.23 1.85 0.18
CA PHE A 100 -19.17 2.31 1.57
C PHE A 100 -18.51 1.26 2.49
N ALA A 101 -18.80 -0.01 2.26
CA ALA A 101 -18.14 -1.10 2.98
C ALA A 101 -16.63 -1.11 2.72
N PHE A 102 -16.18 -0.94 1.48
CA PHE A 102 -14.78 -0.82 1.11
C PHE A 102 -14.08 0.34 1.83
N ILE A 103 -14.70 1.54 1.84
CA ILE A 103 -14.20 2.69 2.61
C ILE A 103 -14.11 2.35 4.11
N GLY A 104 -15.15 1.72 4.66
CA GLY A 104 -15.20 1.35 6.06
C GLY A 104 -14.14 0.33 6.48
N ILE A 105 -13.81 -0.63 5.60
CA ILE A 105 -12.69 -1.55 5.82
C ILE A 105 -11.36 -0.78 5.91
N GLY A 106 -11.15 0.19 5.00
CA GLY A 106 -9.99 1.07 5.01
C GLY A 106 -9.90 1.91 6.28
N LEU A 107 -11.03 2.51 6.69
CA LEU A 107 -11.12 3.31 7.92
C LEU A 107 -10.82 2.46 9.17
N GLY A 108 -11.35 1.24 9.25
CA GLY A 108 -11.03 0.31 10.34
C GLY A 108 -9.55 0.01 10.44
N GLY A 109 -8.86 -0.14 9.30
CA GLY A 109 -7.40 -0.28 9.26
C GLY A 109 -6.65 0.98 9.69
N ALA A 110 -7.13 2.14 9.28
CA ALA A 110 -6.55 3.42 9.62
C ALA A 110 -6.67 3.76 11.12
N LEU A 111 -7.75 3.33 11.77
CA LEU A 111 -7.91 3.42 13.23
C LEU A 111 -7.01 2.43 13.96
N TYR A 112 -6.94 1.18 13.48
CA TYR A 112 -6.16 0.11 14.10
C TYR A 112 -4.65 0.39 14.09
N GLY A 113 -4.11 0.88 12.98
CA GLY A 113 -2.66 1.02 12.75
C GLY A 113 -1.93 1.80 13.85
N PRO A 114 -2.28 3.06 14.12
CA PRO A 114 -1.63 3.87 15.17
C PRO A 114 -1.65 3.21 16.55
N ALA A 115 -2.77 2.60 16.93
CA ALA A 115 -2.90 1.91 18.22
C ALA A 115 -1.97 0.69 18.32
N SER A 116 -1.89 -0.06 17.23
CA SER A 116 -1.03 -1.22 17.10
C SER A 116 0.45 -0.85 17.14
N ASP A 117 0.85 0.23 16.48
CA ASP A 117 2.23 0.73 16.48
C ASP A 117 2.64 1.31 17.84
N ALA A 118 1.73 2.05 18.50
CA ALA A 118 1.95 2.56 19.85
C ALA A 118 2.15 1.41 20.86
N MET A 119 1.36 0.34 20.76
CA MET A 119 1.54 -0.85 21.59
C MET A 119 2.94 -1.47 21.45
N VAL A 120 3.49 -1.53 20.24
CA VAL A 120 4.87 -2.01 20.04
C VAL A 120 5.87 -1.07 20.69
N ALA A 121 5.68 0.24 20.54
CA ALA A 121 6.56 1.23 21.16
C ALA A 121 6.54 1.15 22.69
N ASP A 122 5.38 0.85 23.30
CA ASP A 122 5.23 0.68 24.75
C ASP A 122 5.92 -0.59 25.27
N LEU A 123 5.93 -1.68 24.47
CA LEU A 123 6.38 -3.01 24.91
C LEU A 123 7.82 -3.33 24.53
N VAL A 124 8.39 -2.67 23.52
CA VAL A 124 9.69 -3.02 22.96
C VAL A 124 10.72 -1.92 23.26
N PRO A 125 11.85 -2.27 23.91
CA PRO A 125 12.95 -1.34 24.10
C PRO A 125 13.46 -0.77 22.76
N ASP A 126 13.90 0.48 22.73
CA ASP A 126 14.31 1.20 21.52
C ASP A 126 15.34 0.44 20.67
N LYS A 127 16.30 -0.21 21.33
CA LYS A 127 17.34 -1.01 20.68
C LYS A 127 16.81 -2.20 19.86
N ASP A 128 15.65 -2.75 20.23
CA ASP A 128 15.06 -3.94 19.61
C ASP A 128 13.93 -3.58 18.62
N ARG A 129 13.40 -2.34 18.65
CA ARG A 129 12.25 -1.90 17.82
C ARG A 129 12.46 -2.13 16.34
N LYS A 130 13.66 -1.81 15.81
CA LYS A 130 13.98 -2.01 14.38
C LYS A 130 13.82 -3.48 13.95
N GLN A 131 14.27 -4.41 14.79
CA GLN A 131 14.17 -5.85 14.50
C GLN A 131 12.71 -6.33 14.57
N VAL A 132 11.93 -5.85 15.54
CA VAL A 132 10.50 -6.20 15.70
C VAL A 132 9.72 -5.69 14.49
N PHE A 133 9.88 -4.43 14.09
CA PHE A 133 9.21 -3.89 12.89
C PHE A 133 9.65 -4.60 11.60
N ALA A 134 10.92 -4.98 11.46
CA ALA A 134 11.38 -5.78 10.32
C ALA A 134 10.65 -7.14 10.25
N THR A 135 10.40 -7.77 11.41
CA THR A 135 9.63 -9.03 11.47
C THR A 135 8.18 -8.83 11.04
N PHE A 136 7.55 -7.70 11.41
CA PHE A 136 6.20 -7.35 10.97
C PHE A 136 6.13 -7.10 9.46
N ILE A 137 7.12 -6.40 8.89
CA ILE A 137 7.22 -6.19 7.45
C ILE A 137 7.32 -7.54 6.72
N THR A 138 8.08 -8.51 7.27
CA THR A 138 8.16 -9.85 6.69
C THR A 138 6.79 -10.56 6.72
N ALA A 139 6.06 -10.48 7.84
CA ALA A 139 4.71 -11.04 7.94
C ALA A 139 3.73 -10.37 6.95
N ASN A 140 3.84 -9.04 6.77
CA ASN A 140 3.06 -8.29 5.78
C ASN A 140 3.33 -8.80 4.36
N ASN A 141 4.59 -8.98 3.98
CA ASN A 141 4.96 -9.45 2.64
C ASN A 141 4.45 -10.87 2.37
N ILE A 142 4.55 -11.77 3.37
CA ILE A 142 3.98 -13.12 3.28
C ILE A 142 2.46 -13.02 3.08
N GLY A 143 1.78 -12.19 3.88
CA GLY A 143 0.35 -11.93 3.75
C GLY A 143 -0.02 -11.39 2.36
N ALA A 144 0.77 -10.48 1.81
CA ALA A 144 0.53 -9.89 0.49
C ALA A 144 0.58 -10.94 -0.63
N VAL A 145 1.62 -11.77 -0.65
CA VAL A 145 1.79 -12.82 -1.67
C VAL A 145 0.65 -13.84 -1.62
N LEU A 146 0.35 -14.35 -0.41
CA LEU A 146 -0.72 -15.32 -0.24
C LEU A 146 -2.09 -14.69 -0.52
N GLY A 147 -2.31 -13.44 -0.09
CA GLY A 147 -3.57 -12.73 -0.30
C GLY A 147 -3.86 -12.49 -1.77
N ALA A 148 -2.88 -12.00 -2.53
CA ALA A 148 -3.05 -11.77 -3.97
C ALA A 148 -3.36 -13.06 -4.73
N ALA A 149 -2.67 -14.17 -4.40
CA ALA A 149 -2.94 -15.48 -5.01
C ALA A 149 -4.36 -15.98 -4.70
N LEU A 150 -4.79 -15.93 -3.43
CA LEU A 150 -6.14 -16.32 -3.03
C LEU A 150 -7.20 -15.41 -3.67
N GLY A 151 -6.94 -14.10 -3.71
CA GLY A 151 -7.84 -13.13 -4.33
C GLY A 151 -8.04 -13.40 -5.82
N ALA A 152 -6.97 -13.70 -6.55
CA ALA A 152 -7.04 -14.00 -7.97
C ALA A 152 -7.95 -15.21 -8.27
N PHE A 153 -7.90 -16.26 -7.42
CA PHE A 153 -8.73 -17.44 -7.58
C PHE A 153 -10.20 -17.23 -7.18
N PHE A 154 -10.43 -16.49 -6.09
CA PHE A 154 -11.74 -16.49 -5.45
C PHE A 154 -12.54 -15.20 -5.65
N PHE A 155 -11.91 -14.03 -5.88
CA PHE A 155 -12.61 -12.76 -5.84
C PHE A 155 -13.73 -12.63 -6.89
N PHE A 156 -13.51 -13.05 -8.12
CA PHE A 156 -14.51 -12.90 -9.18
C PHE A 156 -15.57 -14.02 -9.20
N HIS A 157 -15.20 -15.23 -8.79
CA HIS A 157 -16.11 -16.40 -8.84
C HIS A 157 -16.82 -16.65 -7.50
N TYR A 158 -16.16 -16.39 -6.39
CA TYR A 158 -16.61 -16.71 -5.02
C TYR A 158 -16.45 -15.52 -4.09
N ARG A 159 -16.81 -14.31 -4.57
CA ARG A 159 -16.60 -13.07 -3.82
C ARG A 159 -17.29 -13.07 -2.47
N SER A 160 -18.56 -13.53 -2.42
CA SER A 160 -19.33 -13.56 -1.16
C SER A 160 -18.66 -14.47 -0.13
N GLU A 161 -18.26 -15.68 -0.53
CA GLU A 161 -17.61 -16.66 0.32
C GLU A 161 -16.24 -16.17 0.80
N LEU A 162 -15.49 -15.52 -0.08
CA LEU A 162 -14.21 -14.90 0.27
C LEU A 162 -14.40 -13.80 1.31
N LEU A 163 -15.37 -12.90 1.13
CA LEU A 163 -15.65 -11.80 2.05
C LEU A 163 -16.23 -12.30 3.39
N TRP A 164 -17.02 -13.37 3.36
CA TRP A 164 -17.44 -14.05 4.59
C TRP A 164 -16.27 -14.69 5.34
N THR A 165 -15.33 -15.30 4.60
CA THR A 165 -14.09 -15.80 5.20
C THR A 165 -13.30 -14.66 5.86
N CYS A 166 -13.16 -13.51 5.18
CA CYS A 166 -12.56 -12.30 5.77
C CYS A 166 -13.29 -11.86 7.05
N THR A 167 -14.64 -11.90 7.04
CA THR A 167 -15.47 -11.55 8.19
C THR A 167 -15.18 -12.47 9.39
N ILE A 168 -15.17 -13.79 9.15
CA ILE A 168 -14.91 -14.79 10.20
C ILE A 168 -13.49 -14.63 10.77
N VAL A 169 -12.51 -14.45 9.92
CA VAL A 169 -11.10 -14.22 10.34
C VAL A 169 -11.01 -12.97 11.21
N MET A 170 -11.66 -11.87 10.81
CA MET A 170 -11.67 -10.63 11.57
C MET A 170 -12.44 -10.74 12.88
N LEU A 171 -13.54 -11.52 12.92
CA LEU A 171 -14.28 -11.83 14.14
C LEU A 171 -13.38 -12.58 15.13
N LEU A 172 -12.75 -13.67 14.68
CA LEU A 172 -11.86 -14.47 15.53
C LEU A 172 -10.68 -13.62 16.04
N TYR A 173 -10.09 -12.80 15.18
CA TYR A 173 -9.02 -11.91 15.59
C TYR A 173 -9.48 -10.87 16.62
N SER A 174 -10.66 -10.26 16.44
CA SER A 174 -11.25 -9.33 17.42
C SER A 174 -11.52 -9.99 18.76
N ILE A 175 -12.01 -11.24 18.76
CA ILE A 175 -12.18 -12.03 19.99
C ILE A 175 -10.82 -12.28 20.67
N ILE A 176 -9.78 -12.61 19.93
CA ILE A 176 -8.42 -12.80 20.46
C ILE A 176 -7.88 -11.50 21.08
N ILE A 177 -8.07 -10.35 20.41
CA ILE A 177 -7.72 -9.03 20.99
C ILE A 177 -8.47 -8.82 22.30
N PHE A 178 -9.77 -9.07 22.30
CA PHE A 178 -10.61 -8.88 23.50
C PHE A 178 -10.19 -9.75 24.67
N LEU A 179 -9.86 -11.03 24.43
CA LEU A 179 -9.56 -11.99 25.49
C LEU A 179 -8.09 -11.98 25.94
N LYS A 180 -7.15 -11.69 25.04
CA LYS A 180 -5.71 -11.95 25.28
C LYS A 180 -4.83 -10.72 25.28
N ILE A 181 -5.23 -9.63 24.62
CA ILE A 181 -4.42 -8.41 24.61
C ILE A 181 -4.70 -7.61 25.88
N HIS A 182 -3.63 -7.24 26.56
CA HIS A 182 -3.68 -6.35 27.72
C HIS A 182 -3.37 -4.92 27.29
N GLU A 183 -4.00 -3.95 27.98
CA GLU A 183 -3.73 -2.52 27.78
C GLU A 183 -2.27 -2.19 28.13
N THR A 184 -1.62 -1.42 27.27
CA THR A 184 -0.21 -1.03 27.43
C THR A 184 -0.01 0.45 27.68
N MET A 185 -1.09 1.24 27.63
CA MET A 185 -1.02 2.68 27.85
C MET A 185 -0.43 3.02 29.21
N PRO A 186 0.67 3.81 29.29
CA PRO A 186 1.26 4.25 30.55
C PRO A 186 0.27 5.09 31.38
N ASN A 187 0.20 4.86 32.70
CA ASN A 187 -0.72 5.59 33.59
C ASN A 187 -0.43 7.11 33.65
N THR A 188 0.78 7.53 33.34
CA THR A 188 1.19 8.95 33.27
C THR A 188 0.52 9.70 32.13
N THR A 189 0.24 9.04 31.02
CA THR A 189 -0.39 9.64 29.83
C THR A 189 -1.87 9.94 30.04
N LYS A 190 -2.56 9.17 30.90
CA LYS A 190 -3.98 9.39 31.23
C LYS A 190 -4.29 10.75 31.88
N LYS A 191 -3.30 11.39 32.49
CA LYS A 191 -3.48 12.67 33.22
C LYS A 191 -3.30 13.93 32.37
N VAL A 192 -2.77 13.85 31.14
CA VAL A 192 -2.33 15.01 30.36
C VAL A 192 -3.27 15.37 29.20
N VAL A 193 -4.26 14.52 28.89
CA VAL A 193 -5.14 14.74 27.73
C VAL A 193 -6.23 15.75 28.07
N GLN A 194 -5.89 17.04 28.08
CA GLN A 194 -6.86 18.13 28.01
C GLN A 194 -7.37 18.30 26.57
N LEU A 195 -8.67 18.63 26.43
CA LEU A 195 -9.44 18.77 25.17
C LEU A 195 -8.85 19.75 24.12
N ASN A 196 -7.83 20.51 24.44
CA ASN A 196 -7.18 21.49 23.56
C ASN A 196 -6.06 20.88 22.68
N ALA A 197 -5.74 19.60 22.81
CA ALA A 197 -4.56 19.00 22.19
C ALA A 197 -4.68 18.76 20.68
N ILE A 198 -5.88 18.50 20.12
CA ILE A 198 -6.03 18.21 18.68
C ILE A 198 -5.68 19.44 17.85
N SER A 199 -6.26 20.60 18.17
CA SER A 199 -6.02 21.85 17.45
C SER A 199 -4.57 22.31 17.54
N THR A 200 -3.93 22.13 18.71
CA THR A 200 -2.53 22.52 18.93
C THR A 200 -1.56 21.57 18.24
N SER A 201 -1.80 20.25 18.32
CA SER A 201 -0.97 19.24 17.67
C SER A 201 -1.04 19.34 16.13
N ILE A 202 -2.23 19.53 15.58
CA ILE A 202 -2.41 19.77 14.13
C ILE A 202 -1.69 21.06 13.71
N LYS A 203 -1.84 22.15 14.47
CA LYS A 203 -1.23 23.43 14.15
C LYS A 203 0.30 23.41 14.25
N GLU A 204 0.86 22.67 15.20
CA GLU A 204 2.31 22.47 15.34
C GLU A 204 2.87 21.57 14.24
N GLN A 205 2.16 20.50 13.87
CA GLN A 205 2.52 19.67 12.72
C GLN A 205 2.50 20.51 11.43
N TRP A 206 1.46 21.30 11.19
CA TRP A 206 1.39 22.19 10.02
C TRP A 206 2.50 23.25 9.99
N LYS A 207 2.89 23.80 11.14
CA LYS A 207 4.06 24.69 11.21
C LYS A 207 5.37 23.97 10.86
N GLY A 208 5.56 22.74 11.33
CA GLY A 208 6.71 21.90 10.96
C GLY A 208 6.75 21.61 9.46
N TYR A 209 5.60 21.28 8.84
CA TYR A 209 5.50 21.13 7.39
C TYR A 209 5.80 22.43 6.63
N GLY A 210 5.46 23.60 7.17
CA GLY A 210 5.76 24.89 6.55
C GLY A 210 7.25 25.14 6.31
N ILE A 211 8.14 24.64 7.18
CA ILE A 211 9.59 24.70 7.02
C ILE A 211 10.03 23.77 5.89
N ILE A 212 9.45 22.55 5.85
CA ILE A 212 9.76 21.53 4.85
C ILE A 212 9.34 21.96 3.45
N PHE A 213 8.19 22.63 3.30
CA PHE A 213 7.73 23.15 2.00
C PHE A 213 8.59 24.33 1.47
N ARG A 214 9.44 24.92 2.29
CA ARG A 214 10.43 25.92 1.86
C ARG A 214 11.75 25.27 1.39
N ASP A 215 11.97 24.01 1.73
CA ASP A 215 13.12 23.25 1.29
C ASP A 215 12.90 22.72 -0.14
N LYS A 216 13.49 23.43 -1.12
CA LYS A 216 13.32 23.14 -2.54
C LYS A 216 13.76 21.72 -2.91
N ILE A 217 14.84 21.22 -2.32
CA ILE A 217 15.38 19.87 -2.60
C ILE A 217 14.38 18.83 -2.11
N PHE A 218 13.87 19.01 -0.91
CA PHE A 218 12.93 18.05 -0.33
C PHE A 218 11.56 18.09 -1.02
N VAL A 219 11.09 19.27 -1.46
CA VAL A 219 9.88 19.39 -2.29
C VAL A 219 10.05 18.67 -3.62
N LEU A 220 11.20 18.81 -4.30
CA LEU A 220 11.49 18.06 -5.51
C LEU A 220 11.48 16.55 -5.27
N TYR A 221 12.03 16.10 -4.12
CA TYR A 221 12.00 14.69 -3.72
C TYR A 221 10.56 14.18 -3.53
N ILE A 222 9.70 14.94 -2.85
CA ILE A 222 8.29 14.56 -2.65
C ILE A 222 7.58 14.50 -4.00
N LEU A 223 7.70 15.52 -4.84
CA LEU A 223 7.04 15.57 -6.15
C LEU A 223 7.51 14.43 -7.06
N ALA A 224 8.82 14.19 -7.16
CA ALA A 224 9.36 13.06 -7.90
C ALA A 224 8.77 11.72 -7.40
N GLY A 225 8.66 11.59 -6.09
CA GLY A 225 8.04 10.43 -5.43
C GLY A 225 6.57 10.28 -5.77
N VAL A 226 5.79 11.36 -5.78
CA VAL A 226 4.37 11.34 -6.17
C VAL A 226 4.19 10.75 -7.57
N PHE A 227 4.92 11.27 -8.56
CA PHE A 227 4.84 10.77 -9.94
C PHE A 227 5.31 9.33 -10.09
N SER A 228 6.33 8.92 -9.31
CA SER A 228 6.76 7.53 -9.26
C SER A 228 5.68 6.63 -8.69
N ILE A 229 5.00 7.02 -7.60
CA ILE A 229 3.91 6.24 -6.99
C ILE A 229 2.70 6.14 -7.93
N ILE A 230 2.37 7.21 -8.66
CA ILE A 230 1.32 7.15 -9.69
C ILE A 230 1.64 6.04 -10.71
N THR A 231 2.89 5.95 -11.18
CA THR A 231 3.32 4.91 -12.13
C THR A 231 3.25 3.51 -11.53
N ILE A 232 3.74 3.33 -10.32
CA ILE A 232 3.83 2.03 -9.63
C ILE A 232 2.45 1.47 -9.29
N MET A 233 1.51 2.30 -8.86
CA MET A 233 0.17 1.88 -8.46
C MET A 233 -0.70 1.37 -9.61
N GLN A 234 -0.24 1.44 -10.86
CA GLN A 234 -1.06 1.05 -12.00
C GLN A 234 -1.31 -0.46 -12.10
N LEU A 235 -0.46 -1.29 -11.49
CA LEU A 235 -0.67 -2.74 -11.44
C LEU A 235 -2.02 -3.09 -10.79
N ASP A 236 -2.39 -2.37 -9.72
CA ASP A 236 -3.64 -2.57 -8.97
C ASP A 236 -4.79 -1.67 -9.46
N LEU A 237 -4.55 -0.83 -10.45
CA LEU A 237 -5.52 0.17 -10.94
C LEU A 237 -5.79 -0.03 -12.43
N TYR A 238 -5.26 0.84 -13.28
CA TYR A 238 -5.57 0.81 -14.71
C TYR A 238 -5.05 -0.43 -15.43
N LEU A 239 -3.87 -0.93 -15.09
CA LEU A 239 -3.35 -2.15 -15.70
C LEU A 239 -4.23 -3.35 -15.37
N ALA A 240 -4.78 -3.43 -14.15
CA ALA A 240 -5.72 -4.49 -13.79
C ALA A 240 -6.96 -4.47 -14.70
N ILE A 241 -7.54 -3.29 -14.92
CA ILE A 241 -8.69 -3.11 -15.84
C ILE A 241 -8.29 -3.44 -17.29
N TYR A 242 -7.13 -2.96 -17.73
CA TYR A 242 -6.64 -3.26 -19.08
C TYR A 242 -6.51 -4.77 -19.33
N VAL A 243 -5.95 -5.50 -18.37
CA VAL A 243 -5.79 -6.96 -18.50
C VAL A 243 -7.15 -7.64 -18.58
N THR A 244 -8.11 -7.27 -17.74
CA THR A 244 -9.45 -7.90 -17.75
C THR A 244 -10.26 -7.58 -18.99
N ASP A 245 -10.14 -6.36 -19.53
CA ASP A 245 -10.96 -5.89 -20.65
C ASP A 245 -10.37 -6.24 -22.03
N TYR A 246 -9.03 -6.25 -22.15
CA TYR A 246 -8.37 -6.31 -23.47
C TYR A 246 -7.52 -7.56 -23.69
N VAL A 247 -7.16 -8.31 -22.65
CA VAL A 247 -6.34 -9.52 -22.79
C VAL A 247 -7.25 -10.73 -22.93
N PRO A 248 -7.27 -11.40 -24.11
CA PRO A 248 -8.08 -12.61 -24.30
C PRO A 248 -7.51 -13.79 -23.51
N SER A 249 -8.34 -14.80 -23.27
CA SER A 249 -7.86 -16.07 -22.74
C SER A 249 -6.83 -16.68 -23.67
N GLN A 250 -5.68 -17.09 -23.14
CA GLN A 250 -4.54 -17.62 -23.91
C GLN A 250 -3.95 -18.85 -23.22
N PRO A 251 -3.36 -19.77 -24.01
CA PRO A 251 -2.65 -20.90 -23.43
C PRO A 251 -1.35 -20.43 -22.75
N LEU A 252 -1.18 -20.81 -21.49
CA LEU A 252 0.11 -20.64 -20.80
C LEU A 252 1.16 -21.57 -21.42
N PHE A 253 0.77 -22.83 -21.68
CA PHE A 253 1.54 -23.79 -22.45
C PHE A 253 0.61 -24.83 -23.10
N THR A 254 1.09 -25.41 -24.18
CA THR A 254 0.42 -26.49 -24.92
C THR A 254 1.33 -27.70 -24.96
N TRP A 255 0.76 -28.87 -24.69
CA TRP A 255 1.45 -30.16 -24.76
C TRP A 255 0.58 -31.18 -25.48
N ASN A 256 0.92 -31.53 -26.71
CA ASN A 256 0.09 -32.31 -27.63
C ASN A 256 -1.31 -31.68 -27.75
N ASP A 257 -2.36 -32.43 -27.47
CA ASP A 257 -3.76 -31.99 -27.55
C ASP A 257 -4.26 -31.29 -26.28
N TRP A 258 -3.42 -31.17 -25.26
CA TRP A 258 -3.77 -30.50 -24.01
C TRP A 258 -3.18 -29.10 -23.93
N SER A 259 -4.00 -28.14 -23.54
CA SER A 259 -3.57 -26.75 -23.33
C SER A 259 -4.04 -26.24 -21.96
N PHE A 260 -3.12 -25.66 -21.21
CA PHE A 260 -3.47 -24.95 -19.97
C PHE A 260 -3.80 -23.50 -20.31
N MET A 261 -5.11 -23.22 -20.34
CA MET A 261 -5.64 -21.89 -20.69
C MET A 261 -5.70 -21.01 -19.45
N LEU A 262 -5.28 -19.76 -19.58
CA LEU A 262 -5.48 -18.72 -18.60
C LEU A 262 -6.54 -17.74 -19.08
N THR A 263 -7.52 -17.46 -18.23
CA THR A 263 -8.46 -16.34 -18.39
C THR A 263 -7.78 -15.01 -18.08
N SER A 264 -8.35 -13.90 -18.51
CA SER A 264 -7.81 -12.56 -18.24
C SER A 264 -7.63 -12.30 -16.74
N THR A 265 -8.56 -12.72 -15.89
CA THR A 265 -8.47 -12.57 -14.44
C THR A 265 -7.36 -13.43 -13.81
N GLU A 266 -7.13 -14.64 -14.35
CA GLU A 266 -6.02 -15.49 -13.94
C GLU A 266 -4.68 -14.89 -14.37
N VAL A 267 -4.57 -14.32 -15.58
CA VAL A 267 -3.38 -13.58 -16.03
C VAL A 267 -3.06 -12.46 -15.06
N LEU A 268 -4.05 -11.64 -14.67
CA LEU A 268 -3.88 -10.60 -13.66
C LEU A 268 -3.38 -11.18 -12.32
N GLY A 269 -3.98 -12.27 -11.87
CA GLY A 269 -3.56 -12.98 -10.66
C GLY A 269 -2.10 -13.45 -10.71
N TRP A 270 -1.67 -14.00 -11.84
CA TRP A 270 -0.27 -14.39 -12.05
C TRP A 270 0.67 -13.20 -12.08
N MET A 271 0.30 -12.05 -12.67
CA MET A 271 1.11 -10.83 -12.66
C MET A 271 1.28 -10.29 -11.23
N LEU A 272 0.19 -10.24 -10.45
CA LEU A 272 0.23 -9.81 -9.04
C LEU A 272 1.06 -10.77 -8.17
N GLY A 273 0.88 -12.08 -8.36
CA GLY A 273 1.65 -13.10 -7.68
C GLY A 273 3.15 -13.01 -8.01
N LEU A 274 3.49 -12.81 -9.30
CA LEU A 274 4.85 -12.63 -9.77
C LEU A 274 5.49 -11.37 -9.17
N ASN A 275 4.78 -10.24 -9.16
CA ASN A 275 5.24 -9.00 -8.51
C ASN A 275 5.58 -9.27 -7.03
N GLY A 276 4.65 -9.84 -6.26
CA GLY A 276 4.88 -10.14 -4.84
C GLY A 276 6.03 -11.13 -4.61
N LEU A 277 6.12 -12.19 -5.42
CA LEU A 277 7.18 -13.20 -5.34
C LEU A 277 8.56 -12.58 -5.61
N LEU A 278 8.67 -11.74 -6.63
CA LEU A 278 9.92 -11.04 -6.95
C LEU A 278 10.35 -10.11 -5.80
N PHE A 279 9.43 -9.42 -5.15
CA PHE A 279 9.75 -8.63 -3.96
C PHE A 279 10.35 -9.49 -2.85
N VAL A 280 9.73 -10.62 -2.51
CA VAL A 280 10.23 -11.52 -1.46
C VAL A 280 11.62 -12.05 -1.78
N LEU A 281 11.84 -12.46 -3.02
CA LEU A 281 13.10 -13.08 -3.44
C LEU A 281 14.23 -12.06 -3.63
N PHE A 282 13.93 -10.88 -4.19
CA PHE A 282 14.97 -10.00 -4.72
C PHE A 282 15.17 -8.70 -3.93
N VAL A 283 14.28 -8.27 -3.03
CA VAL A 283 14.48 -7.02 -2.28
C VAL A 283 15.80 -7.02 -1.50
N LEU A 284 16.13 -8.11 -0.81
CA LEU A 284 17.38 -8.19 -0.04
C LEU A 284 18.63 -8.31 -0.92
N PRO A 285 18.70 -9.21 -1.95
CA PRO A 285 19.80 -9.25 -2.89
C PRO A 285 20.04 -7.91 -3.60
N VAL A 286 18.98 -7.27 -4.11
CA VAL A 286 19.07 -5.99 -4.80
C VAL A 286 19.56 -4.88 -3.86
N THR A 287 19.05 -4.83 -2.61
CA THR A 287 19.53 -3.89 -1.60
C THR A 287 21.04 -4.04 -1.33
N LYS A 288 21.55 -5.29 -1.25
CA LYS A 288 22.98 -5.54 -1.10
C LYS A 288 23.79 -5.13 -2.31
N TRP A 289 23.29 -5.41 -3.51
CA TRP A 289 23.95 -5.02 -4.78
C TRP A 289 24.04 -3.52 -4.92
N LEU A 290 22.96 -2.77 -4.58
CA LEU A 290 22.88 -1.32 -4.67
C LEU A 290 23.61 -0.56 -3.54
N LYS A 291 24.15 -1.25 -2.54
CA LYS A 291 24.78 -0.64 -1.36
C LYS A 291 25.82 0.44 -1.68
N HIS A 292 26.54 0.31 -2.80
CA HIS A 292 27.60 1.22 -3.22
C HIS A 292 27.19 2.17 -4.35
N TRP A 293 25.93 2.08 -4.80
CA TRP A 293 25.41 2.97 -5.81
C TRP A 293 25.02 4.31 -5.19
N ARG A 294 25.12 5.38 -6.00
CA ARG A 294 24.61 6.69 -5.59
C ARG A 294 23.09 6.69 -5.61
N ASP A 295 22.44 7.27 -4.62
CA ASP A 295 20.98 7.35 -4.55
C ASP A 295 20.37 7.93 -5.85
N ARG A 296 21.03 8.91 -6.46
CA ARG A 296 20.68 9.44 -7.78
C ARG A 296 20.48 8.35 -8.82
N ASP A 297 21.48 7.50 -9.01
CA ASP A 297 21.51 6.52 -10.08
C ASP A 297 20.47 5.42 -9.84
N VAL A 298 20.20 5.12 -8.58
CA VAL A 298 19.15 4.18 -8.13
C VAL A 298 17.75 4.74 -8.42
N PHE A 299 17.46 6.00 -8.10
CA PHE A 299 16.17 6.64 -8.41
C PHE A 299 15.94 6.76 -9.92
N ILE A 300 16.99 7.09 -10.69
CA ILE A 300 16.94 7.15 -12.16
C ILE A 300 16.61 5.76 -12.73
N LEU A 301 17.37 4.73 -12.32
CA LEU A 301 17.14 3.36 -12.77
C LEU A 301 15.73 2.88 -12.46
N SER A 302 15.26 3.12 -11.22
CA SER A 302 13.91 2.80 -10.80
C SER A 302 12.84 3.45 -11.69
N SER A 303 12.97 4.76 -11.96
CA SER A 303 12.00 5.49 -12.77
C SER A 303 11.97 4.99 -14.23
N ILE A 304 13.13 4.63 -14.78
CA ILE A 304 13.23 4.06 -16.14
C ILE A 304 12.59 2.69 -16.19
N LEU A 305 12.97 1.76 -15.29
CA LEU A 305 12.44 0.39 -15.30
C LEU A 305 10.93 0.37 -15.06
N ALA A 306 10.44 1.12 -14.06
CA ALA A 306 9.01 1.19 -13.77
C ALA A 306 8.23 1.83 -14.93
N GLY A 307 8.71 2.97 -15.46
CA GLY A 307 8.01 3.69 -16.53
C GLY A 307 8.00 2.94 -17.85
N VAL A 308 9.16 2.46 -18.30
CA VAL A 308 9.28 1.72 -19.56
C VAL A 308 8.56 0.37 -19.48
N GLY A 309 8.73 -0.36 -18.36
CA GLY A 309 8.06 -1.63 -18.15
C GLY A 309 6.54 -1.47 -18.16
N MET A 310 6.01 -0.50 -17.43
CA MET A 310 4.57 -0.22 -17.36
C MET A 310 3.99 0.22 -18.72
N PHE A 311 4.70 1.08 -19.45
CA PHE A 311 4.28 1.50 -20.78
C PHE A 311 4.28 0.34 -21.78
N ALA A 312 5.34 -0.48 -21.77
CA ALA A 312 5.52 -1.57 -22.70
C ALA A 312 4.44 -2.68 -22.51
N VAL A 313 3.95 -2.89 -21.28
CA VAL A 313 2.81 -3.81 -21.03
C VAL A 313 1.58 -3.37 -21.82
N GLY A 314 1.31 -2.07 -21.94
CA GLY A 314 0.21 -1.53 -22.75
C GLY A 314 0.34 -1.71 -24.26
N LEU A 315 1.49 -2.16 -24.74
CA LEU A 315 1.73 -2.43 -26.18
C LEU A 315 1.42 -3.88 -26.59
N THR A 316 1.09 -4.74 -25.65
CA THR A 316 0.95 -6.16 -25.91
C THR A 316 -0.25 -6.77 -25.19
N THR A 317 -0.84 -7.76 -25.80
CA THR A 317 -1.82 -8.65 -25.17
C THR A 317 -1.27 -10.08 -25.01
N ASN A 318 -0.03 -10.34 -25.42
CA ASN A 318 0.63 -11.63 -25.25
C ASN A 318 1.02 -11.84 -23.78
N ILE A 319 0.51 -12.87 -23.15
CA ILE A 319 0.68 -13.12 -21.70
C ILE A 319 2.14 -13.34 -21.29
N TRP A 320 2.95 -14.01 -22.13
CA TRP A 320 4.36 -14.23 -21.83
C TRP A 320 5.16 -12.93 -21.83
N LEU A 321 4.89 -12.06 -22.81
CA LEU A 321 5.54 -10.75 -22.86
C LEU A 321 5.07 -9.88 -21.70
N MET A 322 3.80 -9.95 -21.31
CA MET A 322 3.27 -9.26 -20.14
C MET A 322 3.96 -9.72 -18.85
N PHE A 323 4.23 -11.00 -18.68
CA PHE A 323 4.97 -11.51 -17.51
C PHE A 323 6.42 -11.00 -17.49
N VAL A 324 7.11 -11.01 -18.63
CA VAL A 324 8.47 -10.44 -18.74
C VAL A 324 8.48 -8.96 -18.41
N LEU A 325 7.52 -8.19 -18.93
CA LEU A 325 7.41 -6.76 -18.65
C LEU A 325 7.00 -6.48 -17.19
N THR A 326 6.20 -7.36 -16.59
CA THR A 326 5.91 -7.34 -15.16
C THR A 326 7.20 -7.50 -14.34
N ILE A 327 8.09 -8.39 -14.73
CA ILE A 327 9.41 -8.52 -14.09
C ILE A 327 10.18 -7.17 -14.21
N VAL A 328 10.20 -6.57 -15.38
CA VAL A 328 10.93 -5.31 -15.62
C VAL A 328 10.43 -4.19 -14.71
N PHE A 329 9.12 -3.92 -14.68
CA PHE A 329 8.61 -2.83 -13.86
C PHE A 329 8.70 -3.14 -12.36
N THR A 330 8.54 -4.41 -11.96
CA THR A 330 8.71 -4.84 -10.56
C THR A 330 10.15 -4.61 -10.07
N PHE A 331 11.15 -4.87 -10.91
CA PHE A 331 12.53 -4.52 -10.57
C PHE A 331 12.69 -2.99 -10.39
N GLY A 332 11.96 -2.16 -11.14
CA GLY A 332 11.90 -0.72 -10.90
C GLY A 332 11.42 -0.37 -9.49
N GLU A 333 10.42 -1.07 -8.98
CA GLU A 333 9.91 -0.90 -7.60
C GLU A 333 10.91 -1.41 -6.56
N ILE A 334 11.46 -2.62 -6.75
CA ILE A 334 12.41 -3.25 -5.83
C ILE A 334 13.68 -2.40 -5.67
N VAL A 335 14.20 -1.84 -6.77
CA VAL A 335 15.37 -0.94 -6.78
C VAL A 335 15.11 0.30 -5.93
N ARG A 336 13.90 0.86 -5.98
CA ARG A 336 13.52 2.06 -5.24
C ARG A 336 13.39 1.85 -3.72
N ALA A 337 12.92 0.68 -3.30
CA ALA A 337 12.53 0.42 -1.93
C ALA A 337 13.60 0.76 -0.86
N PRO A 338 14.88 0.38 -1.00
CA PRO A 338 15.90 0.67 0.00
C PRO A 338 16.29 2.16 0.05
N VAL A 339 16.17 2.89 -1.06
CA VAL A 339 16.75 4.23 -1.20
C VAL A 339 15.83 5.32 -0.66
N ILE A 340 14.51 5.09 -0.64
CA ILE A 340 13.52 6.07 -0.16
C ILE A 340 13.84 6.52 1.26
N ASN A 341 14.03 5.61 2.18
CA ASN A 341 14.29 5.92 3.59
C ASN A 341 15.74 6.34 3.82
N ASN A 342 16.69 5.80 3.04
CA ASN A 342 18.10 6.13 3.13
C ASN A 342 18.32 7.62 2.79
N PHE A 343 17.85 8.06 1.63
CA PHE A 343 17.96 9.47 1.21
C PHE A 343 17.42 10.44 2.26
N VAL A 344 16.22 10.17 2.81
CA VAL A 344 15.62 11.05 3.84
C VAL A 344 16.44 11.05 5.13
N SER A 345 16.97 9.89 5.53
CA SER A 345 17.80 9.79 6.74
C SER A 345 19.10 10.56 6.62
N ASP A 346 19.71 10.55 5.43
CA ASP A 346 20.99 11.21 5.16
C ASP A 346 20.82 12.72 4.91
N TYR A 347 19.71 13.11 4.26
CA TYR A 347 19.41 14.48 3.90
C TYR A 347 18.91 15.32 5.09
N ALA A 348 18.05 14.74 5.95
CA ALA A 348 17.33 15.47 6.97
C ALA A 348 18.26 15.96 8.10
N PRO A 349 18.19 17.25 8.52
CA PRO A 349 18.88 17.75 9.70
C PRO A 349 18.56 16.90 10.94
N GLU A 350 19.55 16.66 11.81
CA GLU A 350 19.37 15.81 12.99
C GLU A 350 18.21 16.25 13.87
N HIS A 351 18.05 17.54 14.08
CA HIS A 351 16.99 18.13 14.91
C HIS A 351 15.59 18.06 14.29
N ALA A 352 15.47 17.81 12.97
CA ALA A 352 14.21 17.77 12.23
C ALA A 352 13.97 16.41 11.51
N ARG A 353 14.85 15.42 11.72
CA ARG A 353 14.81 14.13 11.01
C ARG A 353 13.43 13.46 11.07
N GLY A 354 12.78 13.48 12.23
CA GLY A 354 11.43 12.92 12.40
C GLY A 354 10.38 13.63 11.55
N GLN A 355 10.46 14.96 11.43
CA GLN A 355 9.54 15.75 10.59
C GLN A 355 9.74 15.45 9.09
N TYR A 356 10.99 15.35 8.62
CA TYR A 356 11.32 14.99 7.24
C TYR A 356 10.87 13.56 6.91
N MET A 357 11.09 12.60 7.81
CA MET A 357 10.60 11.23 7.67
C MET A 357 9.06 11.16 7.61
N GLY A 358 8.38 11.96 8.43
CA GLY A 358 6.93 12.10 8.38
C GLY A 358 6.45 12.70 7.06
N ALA A 359 7.08 13.80 6.61
CA ALA A 359 6.74 14.48 5.38
C ALA A 359 7.05 13.64 4.12
N SER A 360 8.04 12.77 4.15
CA SER A 360 8.35 11.86 3.04
C SER A 360 7.19 10.93 2.69
N ARG A 361 6.32 10.63 3.66
CA ARG A 361 5.10 9.82 3.43
C ARG A 361 4.06 10.53 2.56
N LEU A 362 4.14 11.86 2.41
CA LEU A 362 3.24 12.63 1.54
C LEU A 362 3.32 12.16 0.08
N GLN A 363 4.48 11.67 -0.39
CA GLN A 363 4.61 11.13 -1.74
C GLN A 363 3.65 9.93 -1.96
N PHE A 364 3.55 9.02 -0.97
CA PHE A 364 2.61 7.90 -1.05
C PHE A 364 1.16 8.37 -0.97
N THR A 365 0.87 9.29 -0.06
CA THR A 365 -0.47 9.81 0.17
C THR A 365 -1.02 10.50 -1.07
N ILE A 366 -0.26 11.46 -1.61
CA ILE A 366 -0.65 12.24 -2.79
C ILE A 366 -0.65 11.33 -4.03
N GLY A 367 0.37 10.47 -4.18
CA GLY A 367 0.46 9.53 -5.29
C GLY A 367 -0.73 8.57 -5.33
N ARG A 368 -1.11 7.98 -4.21
CA ARG A 368 -2.29 7.10 -4.09
C ARG A 368 -3.62 7.82 -4.31
N PHE A 369 -3.70 9.10 -3.99
CA PHE A 369 -4.87 9.93 -4.27
C PHE A 369 -5.00 10.21 -5.78
N LEU A 370 -3.88 10.51 -6.45
CA LEU A 370 -3.87 10.87 -7.87
C LEU A 370 -3.87 9.66 -8.81
N ALA A 371 -3.30 8.51 -8.39
CA ALA A 371 -3.15 7.33 -9.25
C ALA A 371 -4.46 6.84 -9.87
N PRO A 372 -5.62 6.78 -9.17
CA PRO A 372 -6.90 6.36 -9.76
C PRO A 372 -7.43 7.28 -10.87
N LEU A 373 -6.87 8.50 -11.03
CA LEU A 373 -7.25 9.39 -12.14
C LEU A 373 -6.90 8.78 -13.50
N THR A 374 -6.00 7.82 -13.59
CA THR A 374 -5.75 7.07 -14.84
C THR A 374 -6.95 6.18 -15.21
N VAL A 375 -7.61 5.59 -14.22
CA VAL A 375 -8.87 4.84 -14.42
C VAL A 375 -9.98 5.80 -14.86
N PHE A 376 -10.10 6.97 -14.22
CA PHE A 376 -11.03 8.00 -14.66
C PHE A 376 -10.78 8.42 -16.12
N LEU A 377 -9.53 8.63 -16.48
CA LEU A 377 -9.13 9.04 -17.82
C LEU A 377 -9.46 7.97 -18.89
N SER A 378 -9.40 6.69 -18.54
CA SER A 378 -9.66 5.59 -19.48
C SER A 378 -11.10 5.55 -20.02
N ALA A 379 -12.02 6.30 -19.40
CA ALA A 379 -13.37 6.44 -19.91
C ALA A 379 -13.45 7.21 -21.26
N TRP A 380 -12.45 8.03 -21.57
CA TRP A 380 -12.43 8.88 -22.78
C TRP A 380 -11.20 8.66 -23.66
N VAL A 381 -10.17 8.05 -23.13
CA VAL A 381 -8.88 7.91 -23.81
C VAL A 381 -8.59 6.41 -24.04
N ALA A 382 -8.22 6.08 -25.27
CA ALA A 382 -7.83 4.72 -25.63
C ALA A 382 -6.68 4.21 -24.75
N PRO A 383 -6.54 2.88 -24.57
CA PRO A 383 -5.54 2.28 -23.69
C PRO A 383 -4.11 2.82 -23.88
N MET A 384 -3.68 2.96 -25.14
CA MET A 384 -2.37 3.51 -25.48
C MET A 384 -2.17 4.94 -24.96
N GLY A 385 -3.22 5.77 -24.97
CA GLY A 385 -3.18 7.13 -24.45
C GLY A 385 -3.03 7.14 -22.92
N VAL A 386 -3.72 6.26 -22.22
CA VAL A 386 -3.59 6.13 -20.75
C VAL A 386 -2.18 5.67 -20.37
N PHE A 387 -1.64 4.63 -21.03
CA PHE A 387 -0.27 4.19 -20.79
C PHE A 387 0.76 5.28 -21.15
N SER A 388 0.49 6.11 -22.15
CA SER A 388 1.33 7.28 -22.48
C SER A 388 1.33 8.31 -21.36
N VAL A 389 0.19 8.59 -20.74
CA VAL A 389 0.10 9.48 -19.56
C VAL A 389 0.89 8.90 -18.38
N ILE A 390 0.82 7.58 -18.15
CA ILE A 390 1.60 6.91 -17.11
C ILE A 390 3.10 7.04 -17.40
N LEU A 391 3.53 6.85 -18.65
CA LEU A 391 4.91 7.06 -19.06
C LEU A 391 5.36 8.50 -18.83
N VAL A 392 4.51 9.50 -19.17
CA VAL A 392 4.80 10.91 -18.91
C VAL A 392 4.99 11.16 -17.41
N CYS A 393 4.18 10.56 -16.54
CA CYS A 393 4.39 10.63 -15.09
C CYS A 393 5.77 10.06 -14.69
N ALA A 394 6.16 8.91 -15.25
CA ALA A 394 7.49 8.33 -14.98
C ALA A 394 8.63 9.23 -15.48
N LEU A 395 8.48 9.85 -16.65
CA LEU A 395 9.47 10.79 -17.19
C LEU A 395 9.57 12.08 -16.38
N ILE A 396 8.44 12.59 -15.86
CA ILE A 396 8.42 13.73 -14.92
C ILE A 396 9.16 13.34 -13.63
N SER A 397 8.87 12.16 -13.07
CA SER A 397 9.60 11.65 -11.91
C SER A 397 11.10 11.59 -12.14
N LEU A 398 11.51 11.04 -13.28
CA LEU A 398 12.91 10.95 -13.72
C LEU A 398 13.56 12.35 -13.81
N ALA A 399 12.91 13.28 -14.48
CA ALA A 399 13.42 14.65 -14.65
C ALA A 399 13.58 15.38 -13.31
N LEU A 400 12.60 15.22 -12.41
CA LEU A 400 12.64 15.81 -11.07
C LEU A 400 13.76 15.20 -10.21
N TYR A 401 14.02 13.89 -10.28
CA TYR A 401 15.17 13.28 -9.60
C TYR A 401 16.50 13.78 -10.17
N ILE A 402 16.63 13.89 -11.50
CA ILE A 402 17.84 14.46 -12.11
C ILE A 402 18.06 15.90 -11.65
N GLN A 403 17.01 16.71 -11.63
CA GLN A 403 17.07 18.10 -11.16
C GLN A 403 17.43 18.20 -9.69
N LEU A 404 16.80 17.37 -8.82
CA LEU A 404 17.08 17.29 -7.41
C LEU A 404 18.58 17.08 -7.15
N PHE A 405 19.17 16.06 -7.77
CA PHE A 405 20.56 15.71 -7.53
C PHE A 405 21.55 16.68 -8.20
N LYS A 406 21.14 17.43 -9.21
CA LYS A 406 21.96 18.55 -9.71
C LYS A 406 22.06 19.68 -8.68
N ILE A 407 20.99 19.96 -7.94
CA ILE A 407 20.97 21.02 -6.92
C ILE A 407 21.61 20.52 -5.60
N TYR A 408 21.42 19.25 -5.26
CA TYR A 408 21.93 18.65 -4.02
C TYR A 408 23.45 18.51 -3.99
N VAL A 409 24.10 18.33 -5.14
CA VAL A 409 25.56 18.16 -5.26
C VAL A 409 26.29 19.50 -5.39
N GLN A 410 25.58 20.61 -5.64
CA GLN A 410 26.11 21.97 -5.61
C GLN A 410 26.10 22.53 -4.18
#